data_f3725fc995bad1bdf09194e500ba0339
#
_entry.id   f3725fc995bad1bdf09194e500ba0339
#
_cell.length_a   1.000
_cell.length_b   1.000
_cell.length_c   1.000
_cell.angle_alpha   90.00
_cell.angle_beta   90.00
_cell.angle_gamma   90.00
#
_symmetry.space_group_name_H-M   'P 1'
#
loop_
_entity.id
_entity.type
_entity.pdbx_description
1 polymer ?
#
loop_
_entity_poly.entity_id
_entity_poly.type
_entity_poly.pdbx_seq_one_letter_code
_entity_poly.pdbx_strand_id
1 'polypeptide(L)'
;MLAQLVQMARQHQISRRAALAGVGGTAAALTLASCSTAEEAMVAATDLSDSEKVLVWHNWAAYMDEDDDGNYPTLLRFQEQSGITVDYRIEIDDNDTWYAKVKDQLELGQDIGADVACPTTWMASRLRNLGYLQALDNNNMPNKVANLAPGYQSSSEDPDRVYSIPWQGGFAGIGYNKKAYKEATGKDAPSSMADLWAAELKGRVGLLSEMRDTVGLVLLSQGIDITSADSLNDDAFDAALAVIKEQIDSGQIYNVRGNSYLDDLATENIIAATAWSGDITVINYEQATDEDPEPFGFVFPDTGATLWADEFIVPIGATHKRNVEELINYYYDPVNAAELALWVNYITPVVGAKEIAAQEDPELAENQLIFPNEETLAKSFAFHSLTGQEEQRYSTAWQNLLLGA
;
A
#
# COMPACT_ATOMS: atom_id res chain seq x y z
N MET A 1 -19.17 43.15 1.46
CA MET A 1 -17.92 42.42 1.73
C MET A 1 -17.25 41.91 0.47
N LEU A 2 -17.96 41.40 -0.55
CA LEU A 2 -17.39 40.96 -1.83
C LEU A 2 -16.84 42.09 -2.71
N ALA A 3 -17.42 43.32 -2.62
CA ALA A 3 -17.00 44.45 -3.42
C ALA A 3 -15.66 45.09 -2.97
N GLN A 4 -15.26 44.91 -1.72
CA GLN A 4 -13.98 45.41 -1.20
C GLN A 4 -12.78 44.49 -1.55
N LEU A 5 -13.01 43.21 -1.74
CA LEU A 5 -11.95 42.25 -2.17
C LEU A 5 -11.57 42.39 -3.64
N VAL A 6 -12.52 42.81 -4.49
CA VAL A 6 -12.27 43.07 -5.93
C VAL A 6 -11.48 44.37 -6.15
N GLN A 7 -11.55 45.34 -5.22
CA GLN A 7 -10.84 46.59 -5.34
C GLN A 7 -9.36 46.48 -4.91
N MET A 8 -9.00 45.57 -4.00
CA MET A 8 -7.62 45.31 -3.62
C MET A 8 -6.82 44.53 -4.67
N ALA A 9 -7.46 43.69 -5.47
CA ALA A 9 -6.79 42.90 -6.54
C ALA A 9 -6.42 43.77 -7.75
N ARG A 10 -6.90 44.98 -7.90
CA ARG A 10 -6.60 45.90 -9.02
C ARG A 10 -5.45 46.87 -8.78
N GLN A 11 -4.87 46.92 -7.61
CA GLN A 11 -3.82 47.94 -7.27
C GLN A 11 -2.37 47.39 -7.35
N HIS A 12 -2.14 46.12 -7.71
CA HIS A 12 -0.78 45.55 -7.86
C HIS A 12 -0.47 45.05 -9.27
N GLN A 13 -0.85 45.85 -10.31
CA GLN A 13 -0.25 45.63 -11.64
C GLN A 13 0.96 46.57 -11.81
N ILE A 14 2.14 46.11 -11.37
CA ILE A 14 3.40 46.73 -11.73
C ILE A 14 3.75 46.32 -13.16
N SER A 15 3.73 47.28 -14.08
CA SER A 15 4.00 47.11 -15.48
C SER A 15 5.47 46.70 -15.73
N ARG A 16 5.67 45.65 -16.51
CA ARG A 16 6.97 45.11 -16.94
C ARG A 16 7.75 46.03 -17.89
N ARG A 17 7.44 47.34 -18.01
CA ARG A 17 8.07 48.30 -18.95
C ARG A 17 8.94 49.39 -18.30
N ALA A 18 9.18 49.32 -16.97
CA ALA A 18 9.97 50.36 -16.29
C ALA A 18 11.39 49.94 -15.89
N ALA A 19 11.93 48.81 -16.39
CA ALA A 19 13.26 48.30 -16.03
C ALA A 19 14.32 48.37 -17.14
N LEU A 20 14.10 49.19 -18.18
CA LEU A 20 15.07 49.36 -19.26
C LEU A 20 15.33 50.84 -19.59
N ALA A 21 15.90 51.62 -18.66
CA ALA A 21 16.56 52.86 -18.97
C ALA A 21 17.45 53.33 -17.80
N GLY A 22 18.77 53.29 -17.95
CA GLY A 22 19.75 53.91 -17.01
C GLY A 22 21.08 53.20 -16.97
N VAL A 23 21.85 53.36 -18.06
CA VAL A 23 23.20 53.90 -18.21
C VAL A 23 24.36 53.31 -17.45
N GLY A 24 25.28 52.72 -18.25
CA GLY A 24 26.71 53.14 -18.36
C GLY A 24 27.69 52.74 -17.25
N GLY A 25 28.57 51.77 -17.57
CA GLY A 25 29.98 51.86 -17.21
C GLY A 25 30.43 51.23 -15.90
N THR A 26 30.83 50.00 -15.93
CA THR A 26 32.19 49.52 -15.54
C THR A 26 32.23 47.99 -15.68
N ALA A 27 33.17 47.48 -16.45
CA ALA A 27 33.41 46.05 -16.59
C ALA A 27 33.97 45.49 -15.27
N ALA A 28 33.15 44.78 -14.54
CA ALA A 28 33.58 43.84 -13.49
C ALA A 28 33.22 42.44 -14.00
N ALA A 29 34.23 41.62 -14.18
CA ALA A 29 34.07 40.20 -14.51
C ALA A 29 33.29 39.50 -13.37
N LEU A 30 32.00 39.30 -13.56
CA LEU A 30 31.21 38.41 -12.75
C LEU A 30 31.49 37.00 -13.25
N THR A 31 32.37 36.32 -12.55
CA THR A 31 32.42 34.85 -12.58
C THR A 31 31.01 34.36 -12.24
N LEU A 32 30.32 33.81 -13.23
CA LEU A 32 29.13 32.99 -13.01
C LEU A 32 29.56 31.77 -12.18
N ALA A 33 29.55 31.93 -10.85
CA ALA A 33 29.44 30.80 -9.98
C ALA A 33 28.08 30.16 -10.30
N SER A 34 28.10 29.05 -11.02
CA SER A 34 27.01 28.10 -11.12
C SER A 34 26.74 27.66 -9.70
N CYS A 35 25.83 28.33 -8.99
CA CYS A 35 25.20 27.74 -7.83
C CYS A 35 24.35 26.61 -8.38
N SER A 36 24.88 25.40 -8.40
CA SER A 36 24.08 24.23 -8.20
C SER A 36 23.48 24.42 -6.81
N THR A 37 22.25 24.86 -6.73
CA THR A 37 21.45 24.69 -5.51
C THR A 37 21.36 23.19 -5.31
N ALA A 38 22.26 22.64 -4.47
CA ALA A 38 21.95 21.37 -3.82
C ALA A 38 20.60 21.63 -3.15
N GLU A 39 19.58 20.91 -3.54
CA GLU A 39 18.32 20.89 -2.81
C GLU A 39 18.68 20.60 -1.36
N GLU A 40 18.43 21.55 -0.44
CA GLU A 40 18.71 21.34 0.97
C GLU A 40 17.85 20.14 1.40
N ALA A 41 18.52 19.08 1.89
CA ALA A 41 17.82 17.91 2.40
C ALA A 41 16.80 18.36 3.47
N MET A 42 15.59 17.84 3.39
CA MET A 42 14.55 18.14 4.37
C MET A 42 15.04 17.77 5.77
N VAL A 43 14.69 18.63 6.73
CA VAL A 43 15.06 18.41 8.14
C VAL A 43 13.89 17.73 8.84
N ALA A 44 14.16 16.60 9.48
CA ALA A 44 13.18 15.89 10.29
C ALA A 44 12.64 16.79 11.41
N ALA A 45 11.35 16.65 11.73
CA ALA A 45 10.76 17.32 12.88
C ALA A 45 11.45 16.90 14.18
N THR A 46 11.36 17.77 15.20
CA THR A 46 11.87 17.44 16.53
C THR A 46 11.03 16.35 17.16
N ASP A 47 11.67 15.30 17.65
CA ASP A 47 11.01 14.20 18.36
C ASP A 47 10.57 14.65 19.76
N LEU A 48 9.28 14.57 20.06
CA LEU A 48 8.63 14.94 21.32
C LEU A 48 8.26 13.72 22.18
N SER A 49 8.60 12.51 21.75
CA SER A 49 8.22 11.24 22.41
C SER A 49 8.63 11.13 23.88
N ASP A 50 9.65 11.87 24.32
CA ASP A 50 10.04 11.89 25.73
C ASP A 50 9.00 12.57 26.64
N SER A 51 8.32 13.58 26.11
CA SER A 51 7.31 14.39 26.83
C SER A 51 5.87 14.02 26.48
N GLU A 52 5.66 13.44 25.31
CA GLU A 52 4.34 13.15 24.75
C GLU A 52 4.22 11.66 24.41
N LYS A 53 3.42 10.94 25.19
CA LYS A 53 3.17 9.51 25.01
C LYS A 53 1.94 9.26 24.17
N VAL A 54 2.00 9.73 22.93
CA VAL A 54 0.94 9.60 21.92
C VAL A 54 1.55 9.25 20.56
N LEU A 55 0.76 8.65 19.67
CA LEU A 55 1.07 8.57 18.24
C LEU A 55 -0.22 8.43 17.42
N VAL A 56 -0.17 8.87 16.18
CA VAL A 56 -1.23 8.70 15.19
C VAL A 56 -0.76 7.73 14.12
N TRP A 57 -1.56 6.69 13.84
CA TRP A 57 -1.22 5.63 12.90
C TRP A 57 -2.24 5.57 11.76
N HIS A 58 -1.79 5.85 10.51
CA HIS A 58 -2.58 5.62 9.31
C HIS A 58 -2.34 4.21 8.77
N ASN A 59 -3.41 3.43 8.64
CA ASN A 59 -3.34 2.05 8.18
C ASN A 59 -4.52 1.72 7.24
N TRP A 60 -4.55 0.49 6.74
CA TRP A 60 -5.59 -0.08 5.90
C TRP A 60 -6.75 -0.61 6.73
N ALA A 61 -7.91 -0.81 6.09
CA ALA A 61 -9.01 -1.57 6.67
C ALA A 61 -8.63 -3.05 6.81
N ALA A 62 -9.28 -3.77 7.74
CA ALA A 62 -9.10 -5.21 7.98
C ALA A 62 -7.63 -5.63 8.22
N TYR A 63 -6.83 -4.78 8.88
CA TYR A 63 -5.38 -4.93 9.00
C TYR A 63 -4.87 -4.97 10.44
N MET A 64 -5.80 -5.09 11.39
CA MET A 64 -5.57 -5.28 12.82
C MET A 64 -6.54 -6.32 13.39
N ASP A 65 -6.16 -6.95 14.49
CA ASP A 65 -7.02 -7.81 15.29
C ASP A 65 -8.15 -6.98 15.90
N GLU A 66 -9.41 -7.40 15.70
CA GLU A 66 -10.58 -6.68 16.16
C GLU A 66 -11.52 -7.61 16.96
N ASP A 67 -11.89 -7.21 18.17
CA ASP A 67 -12.84 -7.95 18.98
C ASP A 67 -14.30 -7.59 18.66
N ASP A 68 -15.26 -8.32 19.25
CA ASP A 68 -16.70 -8.11 19.03
C ASP A 68 -17.20 -6.70 19.43
N ASP A 69 -16.42 -5.98 20.24
CA ASP A 69 -16.72 -4.62 20.69
C ASP A 69 -16.05 -3.54 19.81
N GLY A 70 -15.30 -3.94 18.77
CA GLY A 70 -14.58 -3.06 17.84
C GLY A 70 -13.27 -2.52 18.41
N ASN A 71 -12.69 -3.20 19.41
CA ASN A 71 -11.36 -2.84 19.93
C ASN A 71 -10.28 -3.67 19.22
N TYR A 72 -9.05 -3.20 19.30
CA TYR A 72 -7.85 -3.85 18.78
C TYR A 72 -7.01 -4.43 19.93
N PRO A 73 -7.21 -5.71 20.34
CA PRO A 73 -6.64 -6.30 21.55
C PRO A 73 -5.11 -6.19 21.64
N THR A 74 -4.38 -6.48 20.55
CA THR A 74 -2.91 -6.35 20.55
C THR A 74 -2.48 -4.89 20.74
N LEU A 75 -3.19 -3.94 20.13
CA LEU A 75 -2.91 -2.52 20.26
C LEU A 75 -3.24 -1.98 21.66
N LEU A 76 -4.36 -2.41 22.25
CA LEU A 76 -4.70 -2.07 23.64
C LEU A 76 -3.62 -2.56 24.60
N ARG A 77 -3.13 -3.78 24.42
CA ARG A 77 -2.03 -4.35 25.23
C ARG A 77 -0.73 -3.56 25.04
N PHE A 78 -0.40 -3.11 23.83
CA PHE A 78 0.72 -2.19 23.61
C PHE A 78 0.55 -0.89 24.41
N GLN A 79 -0.63 -0.27 24.35
CA GLN A 79 -0.91 0.97 25.08
C GLN A 79 -0.76 0.81 26.60
N GLU A 80 -1.26 -0.31 27.15
CA GLU A 80 -1.13 -0.64 28.57
C GLU A 80 0.34 -0.84 29.00
N GLN A 81 1.14 -1.51 28.17
CA GLN A 81 2.53 -1.82 28.47
C GLN A 81 3.46 -0.63 28.32
N SER A 82 3.27 0.18 27.28
CA SER A 82 4.14 1.31 26.94
C SER A 82 3.72 2.64 27.60
N GLY A 83 2.44 2.77 27.93
CA GLY A 83 1.83 4.03 28.31
C GLY A 83 1.62 5.00 27.13
N ILE A 84 1.82 4.54 25.89
CA ILE A 84 1.65 5.34 24.67
C ILE A 84 0.20 5.16 24.18
N THR A 85 -0.53 6.26 24.08
CA THR A 85 -1.89 6.26 23.47
C THR A 85 -1.76 6.28 21.95
N VAL A 86 -2.46 5.38 21.26
CA VAL A 86 -2.45 5.28 19.81
C VAL A 86 -3.81 5.70 19.24
N ASP A 87 -3.81 6.72 18.39
CA ASP A 87 -4.95 7.09 17.55
C ASP A 87 -4.80 6.30 16.22
N TYR A 88 -5.43 5.13 16.18
CA TYR A 88 -5.42 4.26 14.99
C TYR A 88 -6.50 4.70 14.00
N ARG A 89 -6.11 4.96 12.76
CA ARG A 89 -6.99 5.47 11.73
C ARG A 89 -6.91 4.63 10.46
N ILE A 90 -8.05 4.22 9.96
CA ILE A 90 -8.20 3.59 8.64
C ILE A 90 -8.25 4.73 7.62
N GLU A 91 -7.08 5.12 7.08
CA GLU A 91 -6.92 6.25 6.16
C GLU A 91 -6.39 5.84 4.77
N ILE A 92 -5.92 4.59 4.65
CA ILE A 92 -5.40 4.04 3.40
C ILE A 92 -6.42 3.07 2.83
N ASP A 93 -7.02 3.42 1.69
CA ASP A 93 -7.86 2.55 0.85
C ASP A 93 -7.09 2.15 -0.43
N ASP A 94 -6.13 3.00 -0.81
CA ASP A 94 -5.31 2.90 -2.02
C ASP A 94 -4.09 3.82 -1.83
N ASN A 95 -2.90 3.38 -2.23
CA ASN A 95 -1.65 4.13 -2.03
C ASN A 95 -1.66 5.50 -2.71
N ASP A 96 -2.10 5.57 -3.98
CA ASP A 96 -2.09 6.82 -4.74
C ASP A 96 -3.10 7.82 -4.18
N THR A 97 -4.26 7.35 -3.75
CA THR A 97 -5.31 8.17 -3.12
C THR A 97 -4.84 8.73 -1.78
N TRP A 98 -4.22 7.89 -0.95
CA TRP A 98 -3.62 8.32 0.32
C TRP A 98 -2.50 9.32 0.08
N TYR A 99 -1.56 9.04 -0.85
CA TYR A 99 -0.48 9.96 -1.19
C TYR A 99 -1.01 11.31 -1.69
N ALA A 100 -2.06 11.30 -2.51
CA ALA A 100 -2.68 12.54 -3.00
C ALA A 100 -3.24 13.42 -1.88
N LYS A 101 -3.70 12.83 -0.75
CA LYS A 101 -4.17 13.57 0.44
C LYS A 101 -3.03 14.25 1.19
N VAL A 102 -1.84 13.63 1.25
CA VAL A 102 -0.75 14.05 2.17
C VAL A 102 0.46 14.67 1.46
N LYS A 103 0.55 14.61 0.14
CA LYS A 103 1.73 15.01 -0.63
C LYS A 103 2.14 16.47 -0.42
N ASP A 104 1.17 17.39 -0.33
CA ASP A 104 1.47 18.83 -0.21
C ASP A 104 2.17 19.12 1.13
N GLN A 105 1.78 18.43 2.21
CA GLN A 105 2.42 18.53 3.52
C GLN A 105 3.80 17.86 3.49
N LEU A 106 3.91 16.67 2.86
CA LEU A 106 5.20 15.97 2.70
C LEU A 106 6.21 16.83 1.93
N GLU A 107 5.81 17.46 0.83
CA GLU A 107 6.65 18.36 0.03
C GLU A 107 7.15 19.57 0.82
N LEU A 108 6.41 20.00 1.83
CA LEU A 108 6.75 21.12 2.71
C LEU A 108 7.46 20.66 3.99
N GLY A 109 7.70 19.35 4.20
CA GLY A 109 8.25 18.80 5.43
C GLY A 109 7.35 19.00 6.65
N GLN A 110 6.04 19.15 6.44
CA GLN A 110 5.04 19.38 7.48
C GLN A 110 4.43 18.07 7.99
N ASP A 111 3.81 18.14 9.16
CA ASP A 111 3.03 17.06 9.72
C ASP A 111 1.84 16.73 8.79
N ILE A 112 1.71 15.45 8.44
CA ILE A 112 0.61 14.92 7.63
C ILE A 112 -0.61 14.47 8.47
N GLY A 113 -0.54 14.65 9.78
CA GLY A 113 -1.52 14.13 10.74
C GLY A 113 -1.32 12.65 11.09
N ALA A 114 -0.13 12.10 10.78
CA ALA A 114 0.28 10.75 11.18
C ALA A 114 1.75 10.73 11.58
N ASP A 115 2.05 10.00 12.66
CA ASP A 115 3.43 9.70 13.08
C ASP A 115 3.97 8.46 12.37
N VAL A 116 3.08 7.52 12.05
CA VAL A 116 3.38 6.31 11.31
C VAL A 116 2.30 6.03 10.26
N ALA A 117 2.70 5.51 9.12
CA ALA A 117 1.81 4.99 8.09
C ALA A 117 2.35 3.67 7.54
N CYS A 118 1.47 2.86 6.95
CA CYS A 118 1.83 1.56 6.39
C CYS A 118 1.51 1.46 4.89
N PRO A 119 2.12 2.30 4.01
CA PRO A 119 1.94 2.14 2.57
C PRO A 119 2.70 0.91 2.06
N THR A 120 2.36 0.47 0.84
CA THR A 120 3.06 -0.62 0.17
C THR A 120 4.53 -0.25 -0.13
N THR A 121 5.41 -1.24 -0.16
CA THR A 121 6.86 -1.10 -0.34
C THR A 121 7.24 -0.13 -1.46
N TRP A 122 6.55 -0.17 -2.60
CA TRP A 122 6.84 0.73 -3.72
C TRP A 122 6.56 2.21 -3.39
N MET A 123 5.49 2.49 -2.62
CA MET A 123 5.18 3.85 -2.17
C MET A 123 6.15 4.28 -1.07
N ALA A 124 6.50 3.41 -0.14
CA ALA A 124 7.52 3.67 0.87
C ALA A 124 8.87 4.03 0.20
N SER A 125 9.28 3.28 -0.83
CA SER A 125 10.47 3.56 -1.63
C SER A 125 10.40 4.91 -2.34
N ARG A 126 9.26 5.24 -2.95
CA ARG A 126 9.01 6.55 -3.56
C ARG A 126 9.17 7.69 -2.56
N LEU A 127 8.54 7.58 -1.38
CA LEU A 127 8.62 8.60 -0.34
C LEU A 127 10.04 8.77 0.21
N ARG A 128 10.77 7.66 0.38
CA ARG A 128 12.18 7.68 0.78
C ARG A 128 13.03 8.40 -0.26
N ASN A 129 12.87 8.07 -1.54
CA ASN A 129 13.64 8.67 -2.64
C ASN A 129 13.38 10.18 -2.78
N LEU A 130 12.19 10.64 -2.40
CA LEU A 130 11.83 12.06 -2.33
C LEU A 130 12.34 12.74 -1.05
N GLY A 131 12.93 12.00 -0.09
CA GLY A 131 13.41 12.55 1.16
C GLY A 131 12.31 12.87 2.18
N TYR A 132 11.14 12.25 2.06
CA TYR A 132 9.96 12.52 2.90
C TYR A 132 9.88 11.65 4.16
N LEU A 133 10.88 10.81 4.42
CA LEU A 133 10.89 9.88 5.55
C LEU A 133 12.02 10.19 6.54
N GLN A 134 11.77 9.92 7.83
CA GLN A 134 12.76 9.91 8.86
C GLN A 134 13.46 8.55 8.95
N ALA A 135 14.75 8.55 9.20
CA ALA A 135 15.49 7.33 9.55
C ALA A 135 15.16 6.90 10.98
N LEU A 136 14.84 5.62 11.16
CA LEU A 136 14.60 4.96 12.44
C LEU A 136 15.92 4.48 13.06
N ASP A 137 15.97 4.39 14.40
CA ASP A 137 17.14 3.89 15.12
C ASP A 137 16.94 2.41 15.51
N ASN A 138 17.68 1.52 14.86
CA ASN A 138 17.66 0.09 15.15
C ASN A 138 17.99 -0.26 16.62
N ASN A 139 18.70 0.61 17.36
CA ASN A 139 18.98 0.40 18.78
C ASN A 139 17.69 0.44 19.63
N ASN A 140 16.65 1.10 19.14
CA ASN A 140 15.36 1.21 19.81
C ASN A 140 14.43 0.05 19.47
N MET A 141 14.81 -0.80 18.51
CA MET A 141 13.99 -1.90 17.97
C MET A 141 14.71 -3.25 18.03
N PRO A 142 15.15 -3.72 19.23
CA PRO A 142 15.91 -4.97 19.35
C PRO A 142 15.13 -6.20 18.85
N ASN A 143 13.79 -6.27 19.02
CA ASN A 143 12.99 -7.37 18.49
C ASN A 143 12.99 -7.36 16.95
N LYS A 144 12.85 -6.18 16.33
CA LYS A 144 12.94 -6.04 14.87
C LYS A 144 14.29 -6.52 14.35
N VAL A 145 15.38 -6.13 15.00
CA VAL A 145 16.74 -6.55 14.60
C VAL A 145 16.93 -8.05 14.74
N ALA A 146 16.38 -8.67 15.78
CA ALA A 146 16.52 -10.09 16.04
C ALA A 146 15.61 -10.97 15.19
N ASN A 147 14.38 -10.50 14.90
CA ASN A 147 13.29 -11.35 14.40
C ASN A 147 12.84 -11.01 12.96
N LEU A 148 13.41 -9.98 12.31
CA LEU A 148 13.10 -9.72 10.90
C LEU A 148 13.54 -10.91 10.03
N ALA A 149 12.59 -11.49 9.29
CA ALA A 149 12.83 -12.67 8.48
C ALA A 149 13.90 -12.43 7.39
N PRO A 150 14.75 -13.43 7.08
CA PRO A 150 15.88 -13.27 6.15
C PRO A 150 15.52 -12.69 4.80
N GLY A 151 14.35 -13.04 4.24
CA GLY A 151 13.86 -12.51 2.96
C GLY A 151 13.58 -11.01 2.96
N TYR A 152 13.41 -10.41 4.13
CA TYR A 152 13.13 -8.97 4.30
C TYR A 152 14.31 -8.16 4.84
N GLN A 153 15.43 -8.80 5.22
CA GLN A 153 16.56 -8.14 5.90
C GLN A 153 17.27 -7.10 5.04
N SER A 154 17.22 -7.23 3.72
CA SER A 154 17.85 -6.28 2.83
C SER A 154 16.93 -5.92 1.68
N SER A 155 16.96 -4.64 1.29
CA SER A 155 16.35 -4.14 0.07
C SER A 155 17.42 -3.34 -0.67
N SER A 156 17.41 -3.35 -1.98
CA SER A 156 18.34 -2.53 -2.78
C SER A 156 18.20 -1.04 -2.49
N GLU A 157 17.02 -0.64 -2.05
CA GLU A 157 16.65 0.75 -1.82
C GLU A 157 16.82 1.18 -0.37
N ASP A 158 16.65 0.28 0.60
CA ASP A 158 16.89 0.51 2.04
C ASP A 158 17.69 -0.67 2.63
N PRO A 159 19.01 -0.76 2.35
CA PRO A 159 19.83 -1.91 2.73
C PRO A 159 19.87 -2.17 4.24
N ASP A 160 19.78 -1.12 5.06
CA ASP A 160 19.85 -1.20 6.50
C ASP A 160 18.46 -1.28 7.16
N ARG A 161 17.39 -1.23 6.35
CA ARG A 161 16.01 -1.24 6.84
C ARG A 161 15.78 -0.22 7.96
N VAL A 162 16.09 1.05 7.68
CA VAL A 162 15.93 2.17 8.62
C VAL A 162 14.91 3.22 8.19
N TYR A 163 14.47 3.20 6.93
CA TYR A 163 13.43 4.11 6.46
C TYR A 163 12.07 3.43 6.28
N SER A 164 12.10 2.14 6.00
CA SER A 164 10.92 1.34 5.80
C SER A 164 11.09 -0.04 6.45
N ILE A 165 10.19 -0.39 7.35
CA ILE A 165 10.23 -1.63 8.11
C ILE A 165 9.04 -2.49 7.68
N PRO A 166 9.25 -3.72 7.17
CA PRO A 166 8.14 -4.59 6.76
C PRO A 166 7.08 -4.74 7.85
N TRP A 167 5.83 -4.56 7.48
CA TRP A 167 4.69 -4.71 8.37
C TRP A 167 4.00 -6.05 8.15
N GLN A 168 3.33 -6.18 7.03
CA GLN A 168 2.67 -7.39 6.58
C GLN A 168 2.81 -7.51 5.07
N GLY A 169 2.50 -8.68 4.53
CA GLY A 169 2.49 -8.90 3.09
C GLY A 169 1.44 -9.91 2.71
N GLY A 170 1.17 -10.04 1.42
CA GLY A 170 0.14 -10.95 0.95
C GLY A 170 0.23 -11.16 -0.56
N PHE A 171 -0.78 -11.83 -1.06
CA PHE A 171 -0.94 -12.12 -2.47
C PHE A 171 -2.14 -11.38 -3.03
N ALA A 172 -2.05 -10.88 -4.26
CA ALA A 172 -3.22 -10.59 -5.03
C ALA A 172 -3.49 -11.71 -6.05
N GLY A 173 -4.74 -12.09 -6.13
CA GLY A 173 -5.26 -13.15 -6.98
C GLY A 173 -6.71 -12.89 -7.33
N ILE A 174 -7.54 -13.92 -7.36
CA ILE A 174 -8.97 -13.81 -7.63
C ILE A 174 -9.76 -14.20 -6.38
N GLY A 175 -10.53 -13.24 -5.85
CA GLY A 175 -11.57 -13.47 -4.83
C GLY A 175 -12.94 -13.65 -5.50
N TYR A 176 -13.77 -14.53 -4.95
CA TYR A 176 -15.08 -14.79 -5.56
C TYR A 176 -16.09 -15.33 -4.54
N ASN A 177 -17.38 -15.03 -4.74
CA ASN A 177 -18.49 -15.66 -4.04
C ASN A 177 -18.72 -17.05 -4.62
N LYS A 178 -18.46 -18.11 -3.86
CA LYS A 178 -18.49 -19.52 -4.30
C LYS A 178 -19.82 -19.91 -4.92
N LYS A 179 -20.92 -19.57 -4.23
CA LYS A 179 -22.28 -19.90 -4.67
C LYS A 179 -22.68 -19.14 -5.92
N ALA A 180 -22.56 -17.81 -5.89
CA ALA A 180 -22.96 -16.96 -7.00
C ALA A 180 -22.12 -17.24 -8.26
N TYR A 181 -20.82 -17.52 -8.11
CA TYR A 181 -19.94 -17.88 -9.21
C TYR A 181 -20.36 -19.20 -9.87
N LYS A 182 -20.66 -20.23 -9.07
CA LYS A 182 -21.13 -21.52 -9.57
C LYS A 182 -22.50 -21.41 -10.26
N GLU A 183 -23.42 -20.62 -9.71
CA GLU A 183 -24.74 -20.36 -10.30
C GLU A 183 -24.62 -19.64 -11.66
N ALA A 184 -23.72 -18.65 -11.76
CA ALA A 184 -23.53 -17.89 -12.99
C ALA A 184 -22.79 -18.68 -14.07
N THR A 185 -21.72 -19.37 -13.74
CA THR A 185 -20.76 -19.94 -14.71
C THR A 185 -20.88 -21.46 -14.88
N GLY A 186 -21.48 -22.15 -13.91
CA GLY A 186 -21.48 -23.60 -13.80
C GLY A 186 -20.15 -24.22 -13.32
N LYS A 187 -19.14 -23.40 -13.03
CA LYS A 187 -17.83 -23.83 -12.49
C LYS A 187 -17.79 -23.67 -10.98
N ASP A 188 -16.99 -24.49 -10.29
CA ASP A 188 -16.82 -24.39 -8.84
C ASP A 188 -15.93 -23.22 -8.43
N ALA A 189 -14.94 -22.84 -9.25
CA ALA A 189 -14.00 -21.76 -9.01
C ALA A 189 -13.46 -21.17 -10.33
N PRO A 190 -13.01 -19.88 -10.35
CA PRO A 190 -12.15 -19.37 -11.41
C PRO A 190 -10.76 -20.03 -11.34
N SER A 191 -10.05 -20.11 -12.46
CA SER A 191 -8.68 -20.60 -12.54
C SER A 191 -7.71 -19.66 -13.24
N SER A 192 -8.24 -18.65 -13.93
CA SER A 192 -7.44 -17.72 -14.72
C SER A 192 -8.07 -16.34 -14.77
N MET A 193 -7.28 -15.32 -15.12
CA MET A 193 -7.80 -13.98 -15.39
C MET A 193 -8.86 -13.96 -16.49
N ALA A 194 -8.77 -14.89 -17.46
CA ALA A 194 -9.78 -15.00 -18.53
C ALA A 194 -11.16 -15.40 -18.01
N ASP A 195 -11.24 -16.10 -16.88
CA ASP A 195 -12.53 -16.46 -16.26
C ASP A 195 -13.28 -15.23 -15.76
N LEU A 196 -12.59 -14.14 -15.39
CA LEU A 196 -13.23 -12.86 -15.03
C LEU A 196 -13.87 -12.17 -16.24
N TRP A 197 -13.40 -12.48 -17.44
CA TRP A 197 -13.91 -11.91 -18.69
C TRP A 197 -15.07 -12.74 -19.29
N ALA A 198 -15.53 -13.78 -18.60
CA ALA A 198 -16.66 -14.60 -19.05
C ALA A 198 -17.94 -13.77 -19.18
N ALA A 199 -18.70 -13.99 -20.25
CA ALA A 199 -19.91 -13.22 -20.54
C ALA A 199 -20.98 -13.35 -19.44
N GLU A 200 -21.00 -14.47 -18.74
CA GLU A 200 -21.87 -14.78 -17.61
C GLU A 200 -21.64 -13.87 -16.40
N LEU A 201 -20.44 -13.28 -16.28
CA LEU A 201 -20.07 -12.34 -15.21
C LEU A 201 -20.20 -10.86 -15.62
N LYS A 202 -20.78 -10.57 -16.79
CA LYS A 202 -20.85 -9.20 -17.30
C LYS A 202 -21.49 -8.22 -16.32
N GLY A 203 -20.75 -7.15 -15.98
CA GLY A 203 -21.19 -6.12 -15.03
C GLY A 203 -21.16 -6.56 -13.57
N ARG A 204 -20.49 -7.70 -13.28
CA ARG A 204 -20.39 -8.27 -11.92
C ARG A 204 -18.94 -8.65 -11.54
N VAL A 205 -17.96 -8.00 -12.15
CA VAL A 205 -16.54 -8.17 -11.87
C VAL A 205 -15.97 -6.88 -11.28
N GLY A 206 -15.25 -6.99 -10.15
CA GLY A 206 -14.47 -5.91 -9.57
C GLY A 206 -13.00 -6.01 -9.94
N LEU A 207 -12.30 -4.88 -9.96
CA LEU A 207 -10.84 -4.84 -10.03
C LEU A 207 -10.28 -4.00 -8.89
N LEU A 208 -9.09 -4.40 -8.39
CA LEU A 208 -8.34 -3.56 -7.45
C LEU A 208 -7.83 -2.29 -8.15
N SER A 209 -7.90 -1.16 -7.46
CA SER A 209 -7.35 0.10 -7.93
C SER A 209 -5.82 0.15 -7.85
N GLU A 210 -5.20 -0.74 -7.09
CA GLU A 210 -3.75 -0.90 -7.06
C GLU A 210 -3.23 -1.42 -8.42
N MET A 211 -2.47 -0.54 -9.11
CA MET A 211 -1.96 -0.80 -10.44
C MET A 211 -1.12 -2.08 -10.51
N ARG A 212 -0.20 -2.24 -9.57
CA ARG A 212 0.74 -3.37 -9.58
C ARG A 212 0.04 -4.71 -9.43
N ASP A 213 -1.05 -4.76 -8.69
CA ASP A 213 -1.83 -5.98 -8.54
C ASP A 213 -2.68 -6.26 -9.78
N THR A 214 -3.54 -5.32 -10.17
CA THR A 214 -4.45 -5.54 -11.29
C THR A 214 -3.70 -5.68 -12.62
N VAL A 215 -2.80 -4.74 -12.94
CA VAL A 215 -2.02 -4.81 -14.19
C VAL A 215 -1.03 -5.97 -14.12
N GLY A 216 -0.42 -6.25 -12.94
CA GLY A 216 0.47 -7.38 -12.73
C GLY A 216 -0.18 -8.72 -13.05
N LEU A 217 -1.40 -8.97 -12.54
CA LEU A 217 -2.15 -10.20 -12.83
C LEU A 217 -2.49 -10.32 -14.34
N VAL A 218 -2.82 -9.22 -15.00
CA VAL A 218 -3.08 -9.23 -16.45
C VAL A 218 -1.79 -9.49 -17.23
N LEU A 219 -0.66 -8.89 -16.86
CA LEU A 219 0.66 -9.16 -17.46
C LEU A 219 1.08 -10.63 -17.31
N LEU A 220 0.94 -11.18 -16.10
CA LEU A 220 1.20 -12.60 -15.85
C LEU A 220 0.31 -13.49 -16.75
N SER A 221 -0.97 -13.13 -16.95
CA SER A 221 -1.87 -13.86 -17.84
C SER A 221 -1.45 -13.81 -19.30
N GLN A 222 -0.68 -12.80 -19.70
CA GLN A 222 -0.07 -12.66 -21.03
C GLN A 222 1.30 -13.32 -21.13
N GLY A 223 1.79 -13.97 -20.06
CA GLY A 223 3.10 -14.63 -20.01
C GLY A 223 4.28 -13.65 -19.83
N ILE A 224 4.02 -12.44 -19.35
CA ILE A 224 5.05 -11.44 -19.07
C ILE A 224 5.60 -11.66 -17.65
N ASP A 225 6.91 -11.77 -17.52
CA ASP A 225 7.59 -11.81 -16.22
C ASP A 225 7.65 -10.41 -15.60
N ILE A 226 6.76 -10.16 -14.64
CA ILE A 226 6.67 -8.85 -13.95
C ILE A 226 7.82 -8.58 -12.99
N THR A 227 8.67 -9.58 -12.71
CA THR A 227 9.86 -9.41 -11.84
C THR A 227 11.06 -8.88 -12.60
N SER A 228 10.97 -8.84 -13.93
CA SER A 228 12.07 -8.49 -14.85
C SER A 228 11.77 -7.18 -15.59
N ALA A 229 12.65 -6.18 -15.41
CA ALA A 229 12.61 -4.92 -16.16
C ALA A 229 12.76 -5.11 -17.67
N ASP A 230 13.42 -6.20 -18.13
CA ASP A 230 13.56 -6.48 -19.56
C ASP A 230 12.26 -6.99 -20.18
N SER A 231 11.43 -7.69 -19.41
CA SER A 231 10.15 -8.27 -19.85
C SER A 231 9.00 -7.28 -19.72
N LEU A 232 8.94 -6.57 -18.58
CA LEU A 232 7.95 -5.55 -18.30
C LEU A 232 8.44 -4.20 -18.87
N ASN A 233 8.15 -3.98 -20.13
CA ASN A 233 8.46 -2.75 -20.85
C ASN A 233 7.17 -1.99 -21.22
N ASP A 234 7.34 -0.81 -21.81
CA ASP A 234 6.24 0.06 -22.21
C ASP A 234 5.19 -0.62 -23.08
N ASP A 235 5.61 -1.42 -24.06
CA ASP A 235 4.70 -2.11 -24.99
C ASP A 235 3.88 -3.18 -24.26
N ALA A 236 4.51 -3.94 -23.36
CA ALA A 236 3.83 -4.95 -22.55
C ALA A 236 2.82 -4.30 -21.59
N PHE A 237 3.21 -3.20 -20.93
CA PHE A 237 2.34 -2.46 -20.04
C PHE A 237 1.12 -1.88 -20.78
N ASP A 238 1.33 -1.25 -21.93
CA ASP A 238 0.24 -0.70 -22.75
C ASP A 238 -0.71 -1.80 -23.27
N ALA A 239 -0.18 -2.99 -23.62
CA ALA A 239 -0.99 -4.13 -24.00
C ALA A 239 -1.87 -4.64 -22.84
N ALA A 240 -1.37 -4.67 -21.62
CA ALA A 240 -2.16 -5.03 -20.45
C ALA A 240 -3.26 -3.99 -20.16
N LEU A 241 -2.93 -2.69 -20.24
CA LEU A 241 -3.92 -1.62 -20.10
C LEU A 241 -5.02 -1.70 -21.19
N ALA A 242 -4.66 -2.07 -22.42
CA ALA A 242 -5.64 -2.22 -23.50
C ALA A 242 -6.65 -3.33 -23.19
N VAL A 243 -6.22 -4.46 -22.62
CA VAL A 243 -7.13 -5.53 -22.16
C VAL A 243 -8.08 -5.00 -21.10
N ILE A 244 -7.56 -4.33 -20.06
CA ILE A 244 -8.40 -3.80 -18.98
C ILE A 244 -9.38 -2.77 -19.51
N LYS A 245 -8.94 -1.88 -20.41
CA LYS A 245 -9.79 -0.89 -21.05
C LYS A 245 -10.95 -1.54 -21.84
N GLU A 246 -10.66 -2.59 -22.59
CA GLU A 246 -11.69 -3.34 -23.30
C GLU A 246 -12.76 -3.89 -22.34
N GLN A 247 -12.35 -4.42 -21.19
CA GLN A 247 -13.30 -4.94 -20.19
C GLN A 247 -14.13 -3.82 -19.55
N ILE A 248 -13.53 -2.66 -19.28
CA ILE A 248 -14.27 -1.48 -18.79
C ILE A 248 -15.25 -0.98 -19.84
N ASP A 249 -14.80 -0.76 -21.08
CA ASP A 249 -15.62 -0.22 -22.18
C ASP A 249 -16.77 -1.15 -22.57
N SER A 250 -16.58 -2.47 -22.47
CA SER A 250 -17.61 -3.47 -22.74
C SER A 250 -18.66 -3.54 -21.62
N GLY A 251 -18.41 -2.91 -20.46
CA GLY A 251 -19.22 -3.03 -19.26
C GLY A 251 -19.11 -4.38 -18.56
N GLN A 252 -17.99 -5.10 -18.75
CA GLN A 252 -17.65 -6.30 -17.99
C GLN A 252 -17.36 -5.95 -16.53
N ILE A 253 -16.61 -4.87 -16.32
CA ILE A 253 -16.20 -4.39 -14.99
C ILE A 253 -17.32 -3.55 -14.38
N TYR A 254 -17.70 -3.89 -13.14
CA TYR A 254 -18.63 -3.11 -12.33
C TYR A 254 -17.97 -1.86 -11.79
N ASN A 255 -16.79 -2.02 -11.15
CA ASN A 255 -15.99 -0.93 -10.62
C ASN A 255 -14.51 -1.30 -10.46
N VAL A 256 -13.69 -0.29 -10.15
CA VAL A 256 -12.28 -0.43 -9.76
C VAL A 256 -12.12 0.30 -8.42
N ARG A 257 -11.71 -0.41 -7.36
CA ARG A 257 -11.65 0.11 -5.98
C ARG A 257 -10.44 -0.46 -5.20
N GLY A 258 -10.09 0.20 -4.10
CA GLY A 258 -9.22 -0.33 -3.05
C GLY A 258 -9.97 -1.34 -2.16
N ASN A 259 -9.68 -1.40 -0.86
CA ASN A 259 -10.34 -2.36 0.06
C ASN A 259 -11.86 -2.36 0.01
N SER A 260 -12.48 -1.23 -0.33
CA SER A 260 -13.94 -1.11 -0.42
C SER A 260 -14.61 -2.01 -1.49
N TYR A 261 -13.84 -2.78 -2.28
CA TYR A 261 -14.42 -3.84 -3.14
C TYR A 261 -15.10 -4.95 -2.33
N LEU A 262 -14.70 -5.15 -1.06
CA LEU A 262 -15.30 -6.14 -0.15
C LEU A 262 -16.78 -5.89 0.08
N ASP A 263 -17.21 -4.63 0.22
CA ASP A 263 -18.62 -4.26 0.33
C ASP A 263 -19.44 -4.71 -0.86
N ASP A 264 -18.86 -4.58 -2.08
CA ASP A 264 -19.53 -5.00 -3.31
C ASP A 264 -19.59 -6.53 -3.43
N LEU A 265 -18.58 -7.24 -2.92
CA LEU A 265 -18.55 -8.70 -2.89
C LEU A 265 -19.54 -9.24 -1.85
N ALA A 266 -19.59 -8.65 -0.65
CA ALA A 266 -20.51 -9.02 0.42
C ALA A 266 -21.97 -8.81 0.04
N THR A 267 -22.28 -7.74 -0.71
CA THR A 267 -23.64 -7.40 -1.16
C THR A 267 -24.02 -8.02 -2.50
N GLU A 268 -23.14 -8.86 -3.06
CA GLU A 268 -23.31 -9.49 -4.38
C GLU A 268 -23.49 -8.48 -5.54
N ASN A 269 -23.03 -7.23 -5.41
CA ASN A 269 -22.91 -6.32 -6.54
C ASN A 269 -21.90 -6.86 -7.55
N ILE A 270 -20.83 -7.50 -7.04
CA ILE A 270 -19.87 -8.27 -7.83
C ILE A 270 -19.86 -9.74 -7.37
N ILE A 271 -19.50 -10.64 -8.29
CA ILE A 271 -19.38 -12.08 -8.03
C ILE A 271 -17.94 -12.50 -7.87
N ALA A 272 -17.03 -11.83 -8.59
CA ALA A 272 -15.60 -12.09 -8.54
C ALA A 272 -14.83 -10.79 -8.76
N ALA A 273 -13.61 -10.75 -8.24
CA ALA A 273 -12.72 -9.60 -8.36
C ALA A 273 -11.25 -10.03 -8.37
N THR A 274 -10.35 -9.17 -8.87
CA THR A 274 -8.99 -9.20 -8.35
C THR A 274 -9.06 -8.82 -6.87
N ALA A 275 -8.35 -9.54 -5.99
CA ALA A 275 -8.55 -9.46 -4.54
C ALA A 275 -7.25 -9.72 -3.80
N TRP A 276 -7.16 -9.25 -2.56
CA TRP A 276 -6.08 -9.59 -1.64
C TRP A 276 -6.43 -10.82 -0.79
N SER A 277 -5.44 -11.66 -0.52
CA SER A 277 -5.65 -12.97 0.10
C SER A 277 -6.27 -12.89 1.50
N GLY A 278 -5.79 -12.00 2.37
CA GLY A 278 -6.30 -11.84 3.74
C GLY A 278 -7.72 -11.28 3.77
N ASP A 279 -8.05 -10.35 2.88
CA ASP A 279 -9.38 -9.76 2.78
C ASP A 279 -10.48 -10.83 2.59
N ILE A 280 -10.20 -11.86 1.79
CA ILE A 280 -11.17 -12.95 1.56
C ILE A 280 -11.37 -13.80 2.83
N THR A 281 -10.37 -13.89 3.69
CA THR A 281 -10.54 -14.54 4.98
C THR A 281 -11.37 -13.67 5.93
N VAL A 282 -11.10 -12.37 5.98
CA VAL A 282 -11.86 -11.44 6.82
C VAL A 282 -13.34 -11.41 6.42
N ILE A 283 -13.66 -11.28 5.13
CA ILE A 283 -15.06 -11.30 4.68
C ILE A 283 -15.75 -12.65 4.98
N ASN A 284 -15.02 -13.77 5.01
CA ASN A 284 -15.56 -15.04 5.42
C ASN A 284 -15.96 -15.03 6.90
N TYR A 285 -15.17 -14.44 7.80
CA TYR A 285 -15.55 -14.29 9.20
C TYR A 285 -16.82 -13.44 9.38
N GLU A 286 -16.94 -12.36 8.61
CA GLU A 286 -18.10 -11.46 8.68
C GLU A 286 -19.38 -12.07 8.11
N GLN A 287 -19.26 -12.89 7.06
CA GLN A 287 -20.39 -13.41 6.28
C GLN A 287 -20.68 -14.90 6.53
N ALA A 288 -19.89 -15.57 7.39
CA ALA A 288 -20.08 -16.97 7.74
C ALA A 288 -21.47 -17.24 8.31
N THR A 289 -22.04 -18.39 7.94
CA THR A 289 -23.26 -18.93 8.53
C THR A 289 -23.00 -20.38 8.97
N ASP A 290 -23.88 -20.94 9.82
CA ASP A 290 -23.79 -22.36 10.22
C ASP A 290 -23.85 -23.33 9.01
N GLU A 291 -24.51 -22.91 7.90
CA GLU A 291 -24.68 -23.73 6.69
C GLU A 291 -23.52 -23.51 5.69
N ASP A 292 -22.91 -22.34 5.70
CA ASP A 292 -21.80 -21.96 4.83
C ASP A 292 -20.78 -21.13 5.61
N PRO A 293 -19.78 -21.78 6.24
CA PRO A 293 -18.79 -21.10 7.05
C PRO A 293 -17.75 -20.32 6.23
N GLU A 294 -17.63 -20.60 4.93
CA GLU A 294 -16.68 -19.96 4.03
C GLU A 294 -17.33 -19.66 2.67
N PRO A 295 -18.25 -18.67 2.60
CA PRO A 295 -18.97 -18.37 1.36
C PRO A 295 -18.10 -17.79 0.23
N PHE A 296 -16.91 -17.29 0.56
CA PHE A 296 -15.98 -16.74 -0.43
C PHE A 296 -14.74 -17.61 -0.60
N GLY A 297 -14.15 -17.59 -1.79
CA GLY A 297 -12.92 -18.27 -2.10
C GLY A 297 -11.86 -17.32 -2.64
N PHE A 298 -10.59 -17.70 -2.41
CA PHE A 298 -9.43 -17.04 -3.00
C PHE A 298 -8.64 -18.06 -3.82
N VAL A 299 -8.24 -17.70 -5.03
CA VAL A 299 -7.40 -18.56 -5.88
C VAL A 299 -6.25 -17.78 -6.50
N PHE A 300 -5.09 -18.46 -6.63
CA PHE A 300 -4.04 -18.01 -7.53
C PHE A 300 -4.47 -18.37 -8.95
N PRO A 301 -4.44 -17.42 -9.89
CA PRO A 301 -4.57 -17.76 -11.30
C PRO A 301 -3.50 -18.79 -11.72
N ASP A 302 -3.79 -19.61 -12.74
CA ASP A 302 -2.86 -20.62 -13.26
C ASP A 302 -1.49 -20.03 -13.68
N THR A 303 -1.46 -18.73 -14.00
CA THR A 303 -0.25 -17.98 -14.36
C THR A 303 0.48 -17.37 -13.17
N GLY A 304 -0.04 -17.54 -11.96
CA GLY A 304 0.52 -17.02 -10.70
C GLY A 304 -0.21 -15.82 -10.15
N ALA A 305 0.16 -15.44 -8.92
CA ALA A 305 -0.35 -14.33 -8.15
C ALA A 305 0.69 -13.20 -8.05
N THR A 306 0.30 -11.97 -7.77
CA THR A 306 1.26 -10.94 -7.34
C THR A 306 1.58 -11.09 -5.86
N LEU A 307 2.81 -10.74 -5.48
CA LEU A 307 3.30 -10.72 -4.10
C LEU A 307 3.62 -9.27 -3.73
N TRP A 308 3.06 -8.80 -2.61
CA TRP A 308 3.28 -7.46 -2.12
C TRP A 308 3.63 -7.47 -0.62
N ALA A 309 4.18 -6.38 -0.14
CA ALA A 309 4.40 -6.12 1.28
C ALA A 309 4.17 -4.64 1.57
N ASP A 310 3.67 -4.36 2.78
CA ASP A 310 3.53 -3.02 3.31
C ASP A 310 4.60 -2.75 4.35
N GLU A 311 4.90 -1.47 4.55
CA GLU A 311 6.05 -1.04 5.32
C GLU A 311 5.64 0.03 6.33
N PHE A 312 6.02 -0.11 7.58
CA PHE A 312 6.01 1.02 8.50
C PHE A 312 6.95 2.11 8.01
N ILE A 313 6.46 3.32 7.89
CA ILE A 313 7.24 4.51 7.59
C ILE A 313 6.95 5.61 8.60
N VAL A 314 7.95 6.46 8.86
CA VAL A 314 7.80 7.68 9.67
C VAL A 314 7.95 8.90 8.76
N PRO A 315 6.87 9.68 8.53
CA PRO A 315 6.92 10.90 7.73
C PRO A 315 7.92 11.92 8.28
N ILE A 316 8.50 12.74 7.40
CA ILE A 316 9.56 13.69 7.77
C ILE A 316 9.08 14.72 8.81
N GLY A 317 7.80 15.11 8.78
CA GLY A 317 7.17 16.04 9.70
C GLY A 317 6.61 15.41 10.99
N ALA A 318 6.71 14.09 11.18
CA ALA A 318 6.22 13.39 12.36
C ALA A 318 7.03 13.74 13.61
N THR A 319 6.36 13.90 14.75
CA THR A 319 6.97 14.37 16.00
C THR A 319 7.12 13.30 17.07
N HIS A 320 6.67 12.06 16.82
CA HIS A 320 6.71 10.98 17.83
C HIS A 320 7.46 9.74 17.31
N LYS A 321 8.60 9.95 16.64
CA LYS A 321 9.39 8.86 16.05
C LYS A 321 9.77 7.78 17.06
N ARG A 322 10.22 8.15 18.27
CA ARG A 322 10.58 7.18 19.29
C ARG A 322 9.40 6.31 19.75
N ASN A 323 8.20 6.89 19.85
CA ASN A 323 7.01 6.11 20.17
C ASN A 323 6.66 5.13 19.03
N VAL A 324 6.90 5.51 17.75
CA VAL A 324 6.73 4.60 16.60
C VAL A 324 7.77 3.46 16.66
N GLU A 325 9.02 3.73 17.00
CA GLU A 325 10.05 2.69 17.15
C GLU A 325 9.65 1.67 18.24
N GLU A 326 9.04 2.13 19.35
CA GLU A 326 8.49 1.25 20.38
C GLU A 326 7.32 0.39 19.86
N LEU A 327 6.42 0.97 19.07
CA LEU A 327 5.32 0.25 18.41
C LEU A 327 5.83 -0.84 17.47
N ILE A 328 6.78 -0.50 16.58
CA ILE A 328 7.39 -1.46 15.66
C ILE A 328 8.06 -2.58 16.46
N ASN A 329 8.85 -2.23 17.47
CA ASN A 329 9.53 -3.23 18.30
C ASN A 329 8.55 -4.19 18.99
N TYR A 330 7.37 -3.70 19.42
CA TYR A 330 6.31 -4.50 20.02
C TYR A 330 5.73 -5.52 19.03
N TYR A 331 5.41 -5.11 17.81
CA TYR A 331 4.85 -6.03 16.80
C TYR A 331 5.90 -6.98 16.20
N TYR A 332 7.18 -6.72 16.41
CA TYR A 332 8.25 -7.66 16.08
C TYR A 332 8.57 -8.67 17.19
N ASP A 333 7.79 -8.70 18.28
CA ASP A 333 7.75 -9.84 19.18
C ASP A 333 6.98 -10.99 18.50
N PRO A 334 7.55 -12.23 18.41
CA PRO A 334 6.90 -13.34 17.71
C PRO A 334 5.50 -13.70 18.24
N VAL A 335 5.23 -13.45 19.52
CA VAL A 335 3.89 -13.70 20.12
C VAL A 335 2.87 -12.71 19.55
N ASN A 336 3.18 -11.41 19.56
CA ASN A 336 2.29 -10.38 19.04
C ASN A 336 2.12 -10.51 17.52
N ALA A 337 3.19 -10.86 16.82
CA ALA A 337 3.16 -11.09 15.37
C ALA A 337 2.30 -12.31 14.99
N ALA A 338 2.36 -13.40 15.78
CA ALA A 338 1.56 -14.60 15.55
C ALA A 338 0.07 -14.31 15.76
N GLU A 339 -0.28 -13.68 16.89
CA GLU A 339 -1.65 -13.31 17.23
C GLU A 339 -2.28 -12.45 16.11
N LEU A 340 -1.54 -11.41 15.68
CA LEU A 340 -2.00 -10.55 14.59
C LEU A 340 -2.15 -11.33 13.27
N ALA A 341 -1.15 -12.15 12.88
CA ALA A 341 -1.20 -12.92 11.64
C ALA A 341 -2.35 -13.93 11.58
N LEU A 342 -2.69 -14.56 12.72
CA LEU A 342 -3.82 -15.47 12.84
C LEU A 342 -5.16 -14.74 12.65
N TRP A 343 -5.20 -13.46 13.00
CA TRP A 343 -6.42 -12.66 12.88
C TRP A 343 -6.58 -12.05 11.48
N VAL A 344 -5.56 -11.32 11.00
CA VAL A 344 -5.63 -10.61 9.70
C VAL A 344 -5.38 -11.51 8.49
N ASN A 345 -4.79 -12.71 8.72
CA ASN A 345 -4.50 -13.71 7.69
C ASN A 345 -3.57 -13.22 6.57
N TYR A 346 -2.61 -12.39 6.94
CA TYR A 346 -1.55 -11.90 6.06
C TYR A 346 -0.17 -12.43 6.49
N ILE A 347 0.79 -12.40 5.57
CA ILE A 347 2.15 -12.87 5.80
C ILE A 347 2.86 -11.94 6.78
N THR A 348 3.31 -12.47 7.91
CA THR A 348 4.14 -11.73 8.86
C THR A 348 5.63 -11.80 8.49
N PRO A 349 6.39 -10.71 8.57
CA PRO A 349 7.84 -10.70 8.36
C PRO A 349 8.63 -11.17 9.59
N VAL A 350 7.99 -11.72 10.62
CA VAL A 350 8.60 -12.01 11.92
C VAL A 350 8.92 -13.49 12.07
N VAL A 351 10.20 -13.82 12.25
CA VAL A 351 10.66 -15.19 12.54
C VAL A 351 10.11 -15.66 13.88
N GLY A 352 9.69 -16.93 13.94
CA GLY A 352 9.15 -17.55 15.17
C GLY A 352 7.64 -17.38 15.32
N ALA A 353 6.99 -16.52 14.53
CA ALA A 353 5.54 -16.35 14.58
C ALA A 353 4.78 -17.62 14.16
N LYS A 354 5.24 -18.37 13.15
CA LYS A 354 4.62 -19.63 12.72
C LYS A 354 4.60 -20.67 13.83
N GLU A 355 5.70 -20.81 14.56
CA GLU A 355 5.85 -21.77 15.66
C GLU A 355 4.92 -21.44 16.84
N ILE A 356 4.65 -20.16 17.08
CA ILE A 356 3.68 -19.71 18.09
C ILE A 356 2.27 -19.97 17.57
N ALA A 357 1.97 -19.54 16.35
CA ALA A 357 0.67 -19.78 15.70
C ALA A 357 0.27 -21.26 15.71
N ALA A 358 1.22 -22.16 15.47
CA ALA A 358 0.99 -23.62 15.49
C ALA A 358 0.61 -24.18 16.87
N GLN A 359 0.86 -23.45 17.95
CA GLN A 359 0.44 -23.83 19.29
C GLN A 359 -0.99 -23.39 19.59
N GLU A 360 -1.44 -22.30 18.95
CA GLU A 360 -2.74 -21.69 19.16
C GLU A 360 -3.77 -22.21 18.15
N ASP A 361 -3.43 -22.18 16.87
CA ASP A 361 -4.24 -22.69 15.77
C ASP A 361 -3.36 -23.42 14.75
N PRO A 362 -3.22 -24.77 14.90
CA PRO A 362 -2.41 -25.59 13.99
C PRO A 362 -2.91 -25.57 12.54
N GLU A 363 -4.21 -25.37 12.30
CA GLU A 363 -4.79 -25.34 10.97
C GLU A 363 -4.42 -24.06 10.23
N LEU A 364 -4.59 -22.92 10.86
CA LEU A 364 -4.16 -21.63 10.30
C LEU A 364 -2.64 -21.54 10.13
N ALA A 365 -1.85 -22.15 11.02
CA ALA A 365 -0.40 -22.18 10.89
C ALA A 365 0.09 -22.97 9.64
N GLU A 366 -0.72 -23.88 9.10
CA GLU A 366 -0.44 -24.57 7.83
C GLU A 366 -1.06 -23.87 6.61
N ASN A 367 -1.79 -22.77 6.81
CA ASN A 367 -2.36 -21.98 5.72
C ASN A 367 -1.23 -21.28 4.93
N GLN A 368 -1.12 -21.61 3.64
CA GLN A 368 -0.07 -21.12 2.76
C GLN A 368 -0.26 -19.65 2.34
N LEU A 369 -1.42 -19.06 2.61
CA LEU A 369 -1.66 -17.63 2.39
C LEU A 369 -1.11 -16.76 3.53
N ILE A 370 -0.87 -17.35 4.71
CA ILE A 370 -0.32 -16.69 5.91
C ILE A 370 1.16 -17.07 6.11
N PHE A 371 1.47 -18.35 5.98
CA PHE A 371 2.81 -18.92 6.18
C PHE A 371 3.25 -19.71 4.93
N PRO A 372 3.54 -19.01 3.81
CA PRO A 372 3.80 -19.65 2.53
C PRO A 372 5.07 -20.51 2.57
N ASN A 373 5.00 -21.69 1.94
CA ASN A 373 6.15 -22.52 1.66
C ASN A 373 6.81 -22.13 0.32
N GLU A 374 7.92 -22.80 -0.02
CA GLU A 374 8.66 -22.55 -1.27
C GLU A 374 7.81 -22.79 -2.52
N GLU A 375 6.87 -23.75 -2.51
CA GLU A 375 6.01 -24.03 -3.66
C GLU A 375 5.01 -22.89 -3.90
N THR A 376 4.42 -22.34 -2.84
CA THR A 376 3.51 -21.20 -2.90
C THR A 376 4.24 -19.94 -3.37
N LEU A 377 5.43 -19.68 -2.79
CA LEU A 377 6.27 -18.56 -3.21
C LEU A 377 6.73 -18.65 -4.66
N ALA A 378 7.00 -19.87 -5.16
CA ALA A 378 7.37 -20.07 -6.57
C ALA A 378 6.25 -19.76 -7.57
N LYS A 379 5.00 -19.63 -7.10
CA LYS A 379 3.82 -19.24 -7.89
C LYS A 379 3.43 -17.77 -7.68
N SER A 380 4.24 -17.00 -6.97
CA SER A 380 3.98 -15.60 -6.66
C SER A 380 5.12 -14.70 -7.14
N PHE A 381 4.78 -13.53 -7.63
CA PHE A 381 5.71 -12.66 -8.34
C PHE A 381 5.59 -11.23 -7.82
N ALA A 382 6.68 -10.70 -7.25
CA ALA A 382 6.73 -9.29 -6.88
C ALA A 382 6.93 -8.43 -8.14
N PHE A 383 6.11 -7.41 -8.30
CA PHE A 383 6.29 -6.45 -9.37
C PHE A 383 7.66 -5.75 -9.18
N HIS A 384 8.50 -5.70 -10.23
CA HIS A 384 9.83 -5.15 -10.11
C HIS A 384 9.80 -3.65 -9.76
N SER A 385 10.88 -3.16 -9.13
CA SER A 385 11.01 -1.74 -8.80
C SER A 385 11.12 -0.91 -10.06
N LEU A 386 10.18 0.03 -10.23
CA LEU A 386 10.16 0.95 -11.37
C LEU A 386 11.18 2.08 -11.19
N THR A 387 11.79 2.53 -12.27
CA THR A 387 12.51 3.80 -12.29
C THR A 387 11.54 4.96 -12.11
N GLY A 388 12.00 6.12 -11.67
CA GLY A 388 11.14 7.30 -11.52
C GLY A 388 10.39 7.71 -12.79
N GLN A 389 10.97 7.43 -13.98
CA GLN A 389 10.34 7.71 -15.27
C GLN A 389 9.23 6.69 -15.58
N GLU A 390 9.46 5.40 -15.35
CA GLU A 390 8.48 4.34 -15.51
C GLU A 390 7.33 4.52 -14.50
N GLU A 391 7.66 4.84 -13.25
CA GLU A 391 6.69 5.14 -12.21
C GLU A 391 5.72 6.23 -12.65
N GLN A 392 6.25 7.36 -13.08
CA GLN A 392 5.43 8.48 -13.55
C GLN A 392 4.58 8.11 -14.77
N ARG A 393 5.16 7.38 -15.73
CA ARG A 393 4.48 6.98 -16.96
C ARG A 393 3.36 5.99 -16.67
N TYR A 394 3.65 4.92 -15.95
CA TYR A 394 2.69 3.83 -15.68
C TYR A 394 1.56 4.29 -14.76
N SER A 395 1.88 4.99 -13.68
CA SER A 395 0.86 5.58 -12.81
C SER A 395 -0.03 6.57 -13.57
N THR A 396 0.55 7.43 -14.42
CA THR A 396 -0.26 8.37 -15.24
C THR A 396 -1.18 7.63 -16.22
N ALA A 397 -0.67 6.59 -16.90
CA ALA A 397 -1.46 5.81 -17.84
C ALA A 397 -2.60 5.04 -17.14
N TRP A 398 -2.31 4.47 -15.97
CA TRP A 398 -3.32 3.81 -15.13
C TRP A 398 -4.40 4.78 -14.65
N GLN A 399 -4.02 5.93 -14.09
CA GLN A 399 -4.97 6.94 -13.64
C GLN A 399 -5.85 7.48 -14.77
N ASN A 400 -5.28 7.71 -15.96
CA ASN A 400 -6.04 8.11 -17.14
C ASN A 400 -7.06 7.04 -17.54
N LEU A 401 -6.68 5.76 -17.50
CA LEU A 401 -7.61 4.66 -17.76
C LEU A 401 -8.79 4.69 -16.77
N LEU A 402 -8.53 4.86 -15.48
CA LEU A 402 -9.57 4.90 -14.44
C LEU A 402 -10.50 6.12 -14.59
N LEU A 403 -9.98 7.24 -15.08
CA LEU A 403 -10.76 8.45 -15.35
C LEU A 403 -11.54 8.40 -16.67
N GLY A 404 -11.36 7.36 -17.49
CA GLY A 404 -12.02 7.20 -18.77
C GLY A 404 -11.45 8.11 -19.88
N ALA A 405 -10.18 8.50 -19.78
CA ALA A 405 -9.49 9.38 -20.72
C ALA A 405 -8.69 8.62 -21.80
#